data_0ba4c16bb240e8c8d9e49c0f821e6da9
#
_entry.id   0ba4c16bb240e8c8d9e49c0f821e6da9
#
_cell.length_a   1.000
_cell.length_b   1.000
_cell.length_c   1.000
_cell.angle_alpha   90.00
_cell.angle_beta   90.00
_cell.angle_gamma   90.00
#
_symmetry.space_group_name_H-M   'P 1'
#
loop_
_entity.id
_entity.type
_entity.pdbx_description
1 polymer ?
#
loop_
_entity_poly.entity_id
_entity_poly.type
_entity_poly.pdbx_seq_one_letter_code
_entity_poly.pdbx_strand_id
1 'polypeptide(L)'
;MKQSKHSRLIALALSIAALIVAGIIAVTMYKCQLFNEGTAVYETFIFTTIAAIAGGVAAFWAGMTVAKPLLDTYLERTGYGLAKRKVYFRGSEPLIQELRENLQISNLIEPKNYSRTNVSPENADIAILCIHWQAPPEDDPKKKEKTEQWKNEADKTVSDFIEEINKNTQSEDHKGLIVYTNGWFRDSTKQTINNRPFSVLVNFSGRIVSDIHSLLTTLPPRNGE
;
A
#
# COMPACT_ATOMS: atom_id res chain seq x y z
N MET A 1 -10.22 11.21 3.71
CA MET A 1 -8.88 11.73 4.09
C MET A 1 -9.02 12.96 4.97
N LYS A 2 -9.08 12.81 6.29
CA LYS A 2 -8.95 13.94 7.22
C LYS A 2 -7.46 14.32 7.23
N GLN A 3 -7.07 15.24 6.36
CA GLN A 3 -5.81 15.93 6.54
C GLN A 3 -5.78 16.42 7.98
N SER A 4 -4.83 15.96 8.73
CA SER A 4 -4.62 16.40 10.09
C SER A 4 -4.64 17.93 10.09
N LYS A 5 -5.59 18.54 10.80
CA LYS A 5 -5.63 20.00 10.99
C LYS A 5 -4.27 20.55 11.44
N HIS A 6 -3.46 19.70 12.08
CA HIS A 6 -2.09 20.00 12.51
C HIS A 6 -1.12 20.32 11.36
N SER A 7 -1.14 19.63 10.21
CA SER A 7 -0.21 19.94 9.12
C SER A 7 -0.49 21.29 8.49
N ARG A 8 -1.76 21.68 8.38
CA ARG A 8 -2.16 23.01 7.90
C ARG A 8 -1.81 24.10 8.90
N LEU A 9 -1.97 23.84 10.19
CA LEU A 9 -1.61 24.77 11.27
C LEU A 9 -0.09 24.98 11.32
N ILE A 10 0.70 23.94 11.19
CA ILE A 10 2.17 24.02 11.15
C ILE A 10 2.63 24.83 9.94
N ALA A 11 2.10 24.58 8.75
CA ALA A 11 2.45 25.32 7.55
C ALA A 11 2.05 26.80 7.66
N LEU A 12 0.87 27.10 8.20
CA LEU A 12 0.43 28.46 8.47
C LEU A 12 1.34 29.16 9.50
N ALA A 13 1.70 28.47 10.58
CA ALA A 13 2.60 29.00 11.60
C ALA A 13 4.00 29.31 11.06
N LEU A 14 4.55 28.43 10.21
CA LEU A 14 5.84 28.65 9.54
C LEU A 14 5.78 29.83 8.58
N SER A 15 4.68 30.00 7.84
CA SER A 15 4.50 31.14 6.93
C SER A 15 4.39 32.47 7.69
N ILE A 16 3.67 32.47 8.81
CA ILE A 16 3.56 33.64 9.69
C ILE A 16 4.91 33.98 10.32
N ALA A 17 5.66 32.99 10.80
CA ALA A 17 6.99 33.16 11.37
C ALA A 17 7.96 33.77 10.33
N ALA A 18 7.93 33.30 9.09
CA ALA A 18 8.77 33.84 8.01
C ALA A 18 8.42 35.32 7.72
N LEU A 19 7.15 35.68 7.71
CA LEU A 19 6.70 37.08 7.54
C LEU A 19 7.13 37.98 8.71
N ILE A 20 7.08 37.46 9.93
CA ILE A 20 7.51 38.18 11.14
C ILE A 20 9.02 38.44 11.07
N VAL A 21 9.82 37.42 10.73
CA VAL A 21 11.28 37.55 10.61
C VAL A 21 11.65 38.57 9.53
N ALA A 22 10.99 38.53 8.37
CA ALA A 22 11.19 39.51 7.30
C ALA A 22 10.83 40.93 7.74
N GLY A 23 9.74 41.09 8.48
CA GLY A 23 9.35 42.37 9.06
C GLY A 23 10.38 42.91 10.07
N ILE A 24 10.90 42.05 10.95
CA ILE A 24 11.94 42.42 11.91
C ILE A 24 13.22 42.88 11.19
N ILE A 25 13.66 42.14 10.18
CA ILE A 25 14.86 42.52 9.37
C ILE A 25 14.63 43.87 8.73
N ALA A 26 13.49 44.12 8.10
CA ALA A 26 13.16 45.39 7.46
C ALA A 26 13.20 46.55 8.44
N VAL A 27 12.58 46.39 9.64
CA VAL A 27 12.55 47.38 10.70
C VAL A 27 13.95 47.64 11.28
N THR A 28 14.77 46.60 11.45
CA THR A 28 16.12 46.73 11.96
C THR A 28 17.03 47.48 11.00
N MET A 29 16.92 47.17 9.70
CA MET A 29 17.62 47.89 8.66
C MET A 29 17.22 49.38 8.58
N TYR A 30 15.92 49.66 8.75
CA TYR A 30 15.41 51.02 8.85
C TYR A 30 16.02 51.82 10.02
N LYS A 31 16.08 51.19 11.21
CA LYS A 31 16.64 51.83 12.41
C LYS A 31 18.16 52.02 12.39
N CYS A 32 18.87 51.12 11.71
CA CYS A 32 20.33 51.22 11.64
C CYS A 32 20.87 52.30 10.71
N GLN A 33 20.03 53.15 10.10
CA GLN A 33 20.43 54.21 9.19
C GLN A 33 21.42 53.81 8.10
N LEU A 34 21.51 52.54 7.75
CA LEU A 34 22.37 52.00 6.72
C LEU A 34 22.08 52.56 5.31
N PHE A 35 20.98 53.32 5.18
CA PHE A 35 20.47 53.85 3.91
C PHE A 35 20.19 55.37 3.99
N ASN A 36 21.10 56.12 4.58
CA ASN A 36 20.92 57.53 4.76
C ASN A 36 21.15 58.37 3.47
N GLU A 37 21.50 57.74 2.36
CA GLU A 37 21.69 58.40 1.08
C GLU A 37 20.83 57.72 -0.01
N GLY A 38 19.61 58.18 -0.14
CA GLY A 38 18.74 57.89 -1.27
C GLY A 38 17.51 57.03 -0.97
N THR A 39 16.39 57.69 -0.74
CA THR A 39 15.07 57.10 -0.53
C THR A 39 14.69 56.07 -1.62
N ALA A 40 15.09 56.27 -2.88
CA ALA A 40 14.81 55.40 -4.02
C ALA A 40 15.50 54.02 -3.90
N VAL A 41 16.72 53.94 -3.40
CA VAL A 41 17.46 52.68 -3.22
C VAL A 41 16.83 51.86 -2.10
N TYR A 42 16.43 52.52 -1.03
CA TYR A 42 15.75 51.89 0.11
C TYR A 42 14.41 51.29 -0.26
N GLU A 43 13.56 52.04 -0.97
CA GLU A 43 12.27 51.55 -1.45
C GLU A 43 12.42 50.37 -2.37
N THR A 44 13.35 50.41 -3.32
CA THR A 44 13.64 49.30 -4.24
C THR A 44 14.10 48.03 -3.49
N PHE A 45 14.95 48.18 -2.45
CA PHE A 45 15.40 47.09 -1.63
C PHE A 45 14.27 46.43 -0.83
N ILE A 46 13.38 47.23 -0.21
CA ILE A 46 12.23 46.71 0.53
C ILE A 46 11.31 45.95 -0.42
N PHE A 47 10.95 46.58 -1.55
CA PHE A 47 10.05 45.91 -2.52
C PHE A 47 10.63 44.61 -3.06
N THR A 48 11.92 44.56 -3.40
CA THR A 48 12.57 43.32 -3.87
C THR A 48 12.60 42.24 -2.80
N THR A 49 12.87 42.61 -1.56
CA THR A 49 12.90 41.65 -0.44
C THR A 49 11.50 41.09 -0.16
N ILE A 50 10.48 41.93 -0.12
CA ILE A 50 9.08 41.48 0.06
C ILE A 50 8.65 40.60 -1.12
N ALA A 51 8.96 41.00 -2.35
CA ALA A 51 8.63 40.20 -3.54
C ALA A 51 9.36 38.84 -3.56
N ALA A 52 10.62 38.78 -3.14
CA ALA A 52 11.38 37.53 -3.03
C ALA A 52 10.78 36.58 -1.98
N ILE A 53 10.39 37.11 -0.81
CA ILE A 53 9.74 36.32 0.24
C ILE A 53 8.36 35.83 -0.22
N ALA A 54 7.54 36.72 -0.79
CA ALA A 54 6.24 36.35 -1.31
C ALA A 54 6.33 35.30 -2.43
N GLY A 55 7.29 35.48 -3.35
CA GLY A 55 7.59 34.53 -4.41
C GLY A 55 8.07 33.17 -3.86
N GLY A 56 8.95 33.18 -2.86
CA GLY A 56 9.40 31.96 -2.18
C GLY A 56 8.28 31.21 -1.48
N VAL A 57 7.40 31.91 -0.78
CA VAL A 57 6.21 31.31 -0.13
C VAL A 57 5.26 30.76 -1.18
N ALA A 58 4.98 31.49 -2.26
CA ALA A 58 4.11 31.01 -3.33
C ALA A 58 4.70 29.77 -4.03
N ALA A 59 6.01 29.77 -4.34
CA ALA A 59 6.70 28.61 -4.94
C ALA A 59 6.70 27.39 -4.00
N PHE A 60 6.89 27.60 -2.69
CA PHE A 60 6.80 26.51 -1.71
C PHE A 60 5.37 25.91 -1.67
N TRP A 61 4.34 26.74 -1.65
CA TRP A 61 2.96 26.27 -1.68
C TRP A 61 2.61 25.54 -2.99
N ALA A 62 3.02 26.09 -4.13
CA ALA A 62 2.85 25.44 -5.42
C ALA A 62 3.59 24.09 -5.47
N GLY A 63 4.83 24.05 -4.98
CA GLY A 63 5.61 22.81 -4.88
C GLY A 63 4.93 21.76 -3.98
N MET A 64 4.41 22.18 -2.83
CA MET A 64 3.70 21.29 -1.91
C MET A 64 2.39 20.75 -2.48
N THR A 65 1.66 21.53 -3.27
CA THR A 65 0.40 21.07 -3.92
C THR A 65 0.66 20.01 -4.98
N VAL A 66 1.80 20.07 -5.67
CA VAL A 66 2.22 19.06 -6.67
C VAL A 66 2.91 17.86 -6.02
N ALA A 67 3.83 18.11 -5.10
CA ALA A 67 4.62 17.04 -4.48
C ALA A 67 3.80 16.16 -3.52
N LYS A 68 2.81 16.74 -2.85
CA LYS A 68 2.01 16.01 -1.87
C LYS A 68 1.26 14.81 -2.43
N PRO A 69 0.46 14.90 -3.52
CA PRO A 69 -0.22 13.73 -4.07
C PRO A 69 0.76 12.65 -4.55
N LEU A 70 1.94 13.05 -5.07
CA LEU A 70 2.99 12.12 -5.44
C LEU A 70 3.58 11.40 -4.21
N LEU A 71 3.86 12.16 -3.15
CA LEU A 71 4.38 11.62 -1.90
C LEU A 71 3.35 10.72 -1.20
N ASP A 72 2.09 11.13 -1.14
CA ASP A 72 1.00 10.32 -0.57
C ASP A 72 0.86 8.99 -1.33
N THR A 73 0.88 9.03 -2.67
CA THR A 73 0.85 7.82 -3.50
C THR A 73 2.07 6.92 -3.26
N TYR A 74 3.25 7.51 -3.12
CA TYR A 74 4.47 6.77 -2.80
C TYR A 74 4.40 6.11 -1.42
N LEU A 75 3.97 6.86 -0.39
CA LEU A 75 3.83 6.35 0.97
C LEU A 75 2.74 5.26 1.08
N GLU A 76 1.66 5.37 0.31
CA GLU A 76 0.64 4.32 0.24
C GLU A 76 1.17 3.04 -0.41
N ARG A 77 2.07 3.15 -1.39
CA ARG A 77 2.67 1.98 -2.05
C ARG A 77 3.81 1.35 -1.27
N THR A 78 4.51 2.10 -0.41
CA THR A 78 5.77 1.67 0.23
C THR A 78 5.55 1.49 1.70
N GLY A 79 5.04 1.20 2.46
CA GLY A 79 5.12 1.02 3.91
C GLY A 79 3.79 1.23 4.61
N TYR A 80 3.47 2.47 4.92
CA TYR A 80 2.28 2.76 5.71
C TYR A 80 0.96 2.34 5.04
N GLY A 81 0.90 2.45 3.70
CA GLY A 81 -0.24 1.98 2.92
C GLY A 81 -0.34 0.47 2.90
N LEU A 82 0.80 -0.25 2.83
CA LEU A 82 0.81 -1.72 2.83
C LEU A 82 0.31 -2.28 4.16
N ALA A 83 0.68 -1.67 5.29
CA ALA A 83 0.26 -2.10 6.61
C ALA A 83 -1.27 -2.08 6.81
N LYS A 84 -1.98 -1.23 6.08
CA LYS A 84 -3.45 -1.09 6.12
C LYS A 84 -4.19 -2.00 5.16
N ARG A 85 -3.50 -2.66 4.23
CA ARG A 85 -4.12 -3.58 3.27
C ARG A 85 -4.73 -4.78 3.97
N LYS A 86 -5.90 -5.17 3.52
CA LYS A 86 -6.65 -6.28 4.10
C LYS A 86 -6.40 -7.57 3.34
N VAL A 87 -6.10 -8.63 4.07
CA VAL A 87 -5.84 -9.97 3.53
C VAL A 87 -6.90 -10.94 4.02
N TYR A 88 -7.64 -11.51 3.09
CA TYR A 88 -8.62 -12.56 3.35
C TYR A 88 -8.00 -13.93 3.15
N PHE A 89 -8.24 -14.84 4.09
CA PHE A 89 -7.77 -16.22 4.03
C PHE A 89 -8.94 -17.19 3.91
N ARG A 90 -8.78 -18.21 3.06
CA ARG A 90 -9.69 -19.35 2.95
C ARG A 90 -8.92 -20.64 2.76
N GLY A 91 -9.45 -21.75 3.27
CA GLY A 91 -8.92 -23.09 3.03
C GLY A 91 -8.38 -23.76 4.28
N SER A 92 -7.24 -24.43 4.17
CA SER A 92 -6.64 -25.24 5.21
C SER A 92 -6.12 -24.42 6.38
N GLU A 93 -6.71 -24.61 7.57
CA GLU A 93 -6.34 -23.85 8.78
C GLU A 93 -4.85 -24.00 9.18
N PRO A 94 -4.20 -25.18 9.10
CA PRO A 94 -2.77 -25.28 9.39
C PRO A 94 -1.91 -24.38 8.51
N LEU A 95 -2.18 -24.30 7.20
CA LEU A 95 -1.46 -23.43 6.29
C LEU A 95 -1.78 -21.95 6.54
N ILE A 96 -3.02 -21.62 6.87
CA ILE A 96 -3.44 -20.26 7.23
C ILE A 96 -2.70 -19.79 8.48
N GLN A 97 -2.58 -20.66 9.48
CA GLN A 97 -1.87 -20.33 10.71
C GLN A 97 -0.39 -20.07 10.45
N GLU A 98 0.27 -20.92 9.67
CA GLU A 98 1.66 -20.72 9.23
C GLU A 98 1.86 -19.36 8.55
N LEU A 99 0.93 -19.00 7.63
CA LEU A 99 1.00 -17.70 6.93
C LEU A 99 0.78 -16.51 7.86
N ARG A 100 -0.12 -16.63 8.83
CA ARG A 100 -0.35 -15.57 9.82
C ARG A 100 0.89 -15.36 10.70
N GLU A 101 1.56 -16.40 11.11
CA GLU A 101 2.80 -16.32 11.87
C GLU A 101 3.90 -15.63 11.04
N ASN A 102 4.06 -16.00 9.76
CA ASN A 102 5.00 -15.36 8.86
C ASN A 102 4.68 -13.87 8.64
N LEU A 103 3.41 -13.51 8.50
CA LEU A 103 2.98 -12.11 8.39
C LEU A 103 3.22 -11.33 9.68
N GLN A 104 3.01 -11.95 10.83
CA GLN A 104 3.27 -11.35 12.13
C GLN A 104 4.77 -11.10 12.35
N ILE A 105 5.62 -12.07 12.00
CA ILE A 105 7.08 -11.93 12.09
C ILE A 105 7.59 -10.84 11.16
N SER A 106 7.07 -10.78 9.94
CA SER A 106 7.48 -9.77 8.94
C SER A 106 7.01 -8.36 9.26
N ASN A 107 5.98 -8.22 10.09
CA ASN A 107 5.32 -6.95 10.42
C ASN A 107 4.89 -6.12 9.17
N LEU A 108 4.63 -6.81 8.06
CA LEU A 108 4.27 -6.19 6.78
C LEU A 108 2.86 -5.60 6.81
N ILE A 109 1.94 -6.29 7.48
CA ILE A 109 0.52 -5.93 7.57
C ILE A 109 0.10 -5.94 9.03
N GLU A 110 -0.71 -4.96 9.42
CA GLU A 110 -1.22 -4.91 10.80
C GLU A 110 -2.10 -6.14 11.09
N PRO A 111 -1.96 -6.79 12.28
CA PRO A 111 -2.69 -8.02 12.62
C PRO A 111 -4.22 -7.94 12.47
N LYS A 112 -4.81 -6.77 12.73
CA LYS A 112 -6.25 -6.54 12.55
C LYS A 112 -6.70 -6.67 11.09
N ASN A 113 -5.79 -6.48 10.13
CA ASN A 113 -6.07 -6.47 8.69
C ASN A 113 -5.96 -7.85 8.03
N TYR A 114 -5.60 -8.89 8.78
CA TYR A 114 -5.68 -10.28 8.37
C TYR A 114 -6.40 -11.17 9.40
N SER A 115 -7.10 -10.54 10.34
CA SER A 115 -7.95 -11.25 11.30
C SER A 115 -9.22 -11.76 10.64
N ARG A 116 -9.58 -13.00 10.95
CA ARG A 116 -10.77 -13.70 10.41
C ARG A 116 -12.09 -12.96 10.70
N THR A 117 -12.15 -12.21 11.81
CA THR A 117 -13.35 -11.47 12.22
C THR A 117 -13.53 -10.14 11.49
N ASN A 118 -12.44 -9.56 10.97
CA ASN A 118 -12.45 -8.20 10.45
C ASN A 118 -12.35 -8.11 8.93
N VAL A 119 -12.04 -9.24 8.26
CA VAL A 119 -11.81 -9.24 6.80
C VAL A 119 -12.74 -10.25 6.14
N SER A 120 -13.53 -9.76 5.19
CA SER A 120 -14.40 -10.55 4.31
C SER A 120 -13.87 -10.56 2.88
N PRO A 121 -14.31 -11.47 2.01
CA PRO A 121 -13.91 -11.48 0.60
C PRO A 121 -14.17 -10.14 -0.10
N GLU A 122 -15.24 -9.43 0.30
CA GLU A 122 -15.68 -8.17 -0.31
C GLU A 122 -14.72 -7.01 0.00
N ASN A 123 -14.23 -6.94 1.26
CA ASN A 123 -13.41 -5.82 1.73
C ASN A 123 -11.90 -6.09 1.69
N ALA A 124 -11.49 -7.27 1.22
CA ALA A 124 -10.08 -7.64 1.10
C ALA A 124 -9.41 -6.99 -0.11
N ASP A 125 -8.15 -6.61 0.04
CA ASP A 125 -7.27 -6.19 -1.07
C ASP A 125 -6.59 -7.39 -1.73
N ILE A 126 -6.26 -8.41 -0.92
CA ILE A 126 -5.75 -9.70 -1.37
C ILE A 126 -6.59 -10.82 -0.78
N ALA A 127 -6.91 -11.79 -1.61
CA ALA A 127 -7.50 -13.05 -1.19
C ALA A 127 -6.48 -14.18 -1.33
N ILE A 128 -6.29 -14.95 -0.26
CA ILE A 128 -5.33 -16.07 -0.21
C ILE A 128 -6.10 -17.37 -0.01
N LEU A 129 -5.98 -18.28 -0.97
CA LEU A 129 -6.51 -19.63 -0.87
C LEU A 129 -5.39 -20.59 -0.47
N CYS A 130 -5.58 -21.29 0.64
CA CYS A 130 -4.63 -22.26 1.17
C CYS A 130 -5.14 -23.68 0.93
N ILE A 131 -4.48 -24.45 0.08
CA ILE A 131 -4.84 -25.83 -0.25
C ILE A 131 -3.75 -26.76 0.25
N HIS A 132 -4.08 -27.56 1.26
CA HIS A 132 -3.16 -28.54 1.85
C HIS A 132 -3.15 -29.83 1.04
N TRP A 133 -1.96 -30.29 0.68
CA TRP A 133 -1.74 -31.61 0.13
C TRP A 133 -1.13 -32.52 1.19
N GLN A 134 -1.86 -33.57 1.53
CA GLN A 134 -1.33 -34.66 2.34
C GLN A 134 -0.96 -35.82 1.41
N ALA A 135 0.33 -35.95 1.15
CA ALA A 135 0.82 -37.02 0.29
C ALA A 135 0.47 -38.39 0.89
N PRO A 136 -0.17 -39.29 0.13
CA PRO A 136 -0.37 -40.64 0.60
C PRO A 136 1.00 -41.35 0.75
N PRO A 137 1.09 -42.35 1.65
CA PRO A 137 2.30 -43.13 1.83
C PRO A 137 2.82 -43.72 0.51
N GLU A 138 4.14 -43.96 0.42
CA GLU A 138 4.75 -44.42 -0.82
C GLU A 138 4.28 -45.81 -1.23
N ASP A 139 3.96 -46.63 -0.26
CA ASP A 139 3.48 -48.01 -0.38
C ASP A 139 1.95 -48.12 -0.52
N ASP A 140 1.22 -46.99 -0.52
CA ASP A 140 -0.22 -47.01 -0.68
C ASP A 140 -0.61 -47.47 -2.11
N PRO A 141 -1.29 -48.61 -2.28
CA PRO A 141 -1.71 -49.11 -3.58
C PRO A 141 -2.65 -48.16 -4.33
N LYS A 142 -3.31 -47.28 -3.63
CA LYS A 142 -4.25 -46.25 -4.17
C LYS A 142 -3.60 -44.87 -4.32
N LYS A 143 -2.30 -44.75 -4.19
CA LYS A 143 -1.58 -43.48 -4.26
C LYS A 143 -1.93 -42.67 -5.50
N LYS A 144 -1.96 -43.30 -6.67
CA LYS A 144 -2.31 -42.60 -7.92
C LYS A 144 -3.73 -42.12 -7.93
N GLU A 145 -4.68 -42.94 -7.49
CA GLU A 145 -6.10 -42.59 -7.43
C GLU A 145 -6.33 -41.39 -6.46
N LYS A 146 -5.78 -41.48 -5.25
CA LYS A 146 -5.86 -40.39 -4.25
C LYS A 146 -5.22 -39.10 -4.74
N THR A 147 -4.10 -39.20 -5.46
CA THR A 147 -3.45 -38.02 -6.03
C THR A 147 -4.31 -37.36 -7.11
N GLU A 148 -4.93 -38.14 -7.99
CA GLU A 148 -5.81 -37.60 -9.03
C GLU A 148 -7.11 -37.05 -8.44
N GLN A 149 -7.67 -37.70 -7.43
CA GLN A 149 -8.83 -37.19 -6.69
C GLN A 149 -8.51 -35.82 -6.07
N TRP A 150 -7.39 -35.70 -5.36
CA TRP A 150 -6.97 -34.42 -4.77
C TRP A 150 -6.79 -33.33 -5.84
N LYS A 151 -6.18 -33.64 -6.98
CA LYS A 151 -6.02 -32.67 -8.07
C LYS A 151 -7.39 -32.19 -8.60
N ASN A 152 -8.36 -33.09 -8.75
CA ASN A 152 -9.71 -32.73 -9.18
C ASN A 152 -10.41 -31.82 -8.16
N GLU A 153 -10.28 -32.12 -6.85
CA GLU A 153 -10.83 -31.32 -5.77
C GLU A 153 -10.14 -29.95 -5.70
N ALA A 154 -8.83 -29.91 -5.87
CA ALA A 154 -8.06 -28.68 -5.88
C ALA A 154 -8.43 -27.78 -7.08
N ASP A 155 -8.56 -28.36 -8.28
CA ASP A 155 -8.98 -27.65 -9.49
C ASP A 155 -10.36 -27.01 -9.29
N LYS A 156 -11.31 -27.76 -8.73
CA LYS A 156 -12.64 -27.25 -8.41
C LYS A 156 -12.58 -26.14 -7.37
N THR A 157 -11.83 -26.36 -6.29
CA THR A 157 -11.72 -25.39 -5.19
C THR A 157 -11.12 -24.06 -5.66
N VAL A 158 -10.10 -24.12 -6.53
CA VAL A 158 -9.50 -22.91 -7.13
C VAL A 158 -10.52 -22.19 -8.00
N SER A 159 -11.23 -22.91 -8.86
CA SER A 159 -12.23 -22.32 -9.76
C SER A 159 -13.38 -21.66 -8.98
N ASP A 160 -13.93 -22.36 -7.99
CA ASP A 160 -15.00 -21.85 -7.13
C ASP A 160 -14.55 -20.60 -6.35
N PHE A 161 -13.30 -20.57 -5.89
CA PHE A 161 -12.76 -19.43 -5.17
C PHE A 161 -12.53 -18.22 -6.07
N ILE A 162 -11.99 -18.43 -7.28
CA ILE A 162 -11.85 -17.35 -8.27
C ILE A 162 -13.21 -16.75 -8.60
N GLU A 163 -14.22 -17.58 -8.81
CA GLU A 163 -15.59 -17.15 -9.09
C GLU A 163 -16.17 -16.32 -7.92
N GLU A 164 -15.98 -16.78 -6.68
CA GLU A 164 -16.42 -16.06 -5.48
C GLU A 164 -15.75 -14.68 -5.38
N ILE A 165 -14.43 -14.62 -5.56
CA ILE A 165 -13.69 -13.35 -5.50
C ILE A 165 -14.15 -12.40 -6.61
N ASN A 166 -14.38 -12.91 -7.82
CA ASN A 166 -14.83 -12.10 -8.94
C ASN A 166 -16.25 -11.57 -8.74
N LYS A 167 -17.17 -12.37 -8.21
CA LYS A 167 -18.54 -11.93 -7.86
C LYS A 167 -18.54 -10.80 -6.83
N ASN A 168 -17.61 -10.83 -5.89
CA ASN A 168 -17.51 -9.86 -4.81
C ASN A 168 -16.59 -8.66 -5.14
N THR A 169 -16.24 -8.48 -6.42
CA THR A 169 -15.36 -7.42 -6.87
C THR A 169 -16.06 -6.60 -7.94
N GLN A 170 -16.19 -5.28 -7.73
CA GLN A 170 -16.75 -4.37 -8.74
C GLN A 170 -15.81 -4.20 -9.96
N SER A 171 -14.52 -4.53 -9.78
CA SER A 171 -13.49 -4.51 -10.81
C SER A 171 -12.49 -5.63 -10.51
N GLU A 172 -12.42 -6.64 -11.38
CA GLU A 172 -11.50 -7.78 -11.29
C GLU A 172 -10.02 -7.35 -11.20
N ASP A 173 -9.72 -6.18 -11.76
CA ASP A 173 -8.37 -5.68 -11.92
C ASP A 173 -7.74 -5.15 -10.62
N HIS A 174 -8.52 -5.02 -9.55
CA HIS A 174 -8.05 -4.34 -8.34
C HIS A 174 -7.88 -5.25 -7.11
N LYS A 175 -8.18 -6.53 -7.21
CA LYS A 175 -8.04 -7.48 -6.11
C LYS A 175 -6.96 -8.53 -6.40
N GLY A 176 -5.97 -8.60 -5.53
CA GLY A 176 -4.92 -9.62 -5.62
C GLY A 176 -5.43 -11.00 -5.24
N LEU A 177 -4.91 -12.04 -5.89
CA LEU A 177 -5.16 -13.44 -5.59
C LEU A 177 -3.85 -14.19 -5.38
N ILE A 178 -3.74 -14.90 -4.26
CA ILE A 178 -2.66 -15.84 -4.03
C ILE A 178 -3.26 -17.22 -3.81
N VAL A 179 -2.77 -18.21 -4.54
CA VAL A 179 -3.08 -19.60 -4.27
C VAL A 179 -1.83 -20.25 -3.68
N TYR A 180 -1.90 -20.61 -2.39
CA TYR A 180 -0.81 -21.28 -1.68
C TYR A 180 -1.10 -22.76 -1.50
N THR A 181 -0.17 -23.60 -1.90
CA THR A 181 -0.26 -25.05 -1.73
C THR A 181 1.10 -25.67 -1.48
N ASN A 182 1.15 -26.73 -0.69
CA ASN A 182 2.30 -27.60 -0.55
C ASN A 182 2.26 -28.79 -1.54
N GLY A 183 1.30 -28.80 -2.47
CA GLY A 183 1.11 -29.82 -3.50
C GLY A 183 1.39 -29.32 -4.91
N TRP A 184 1.05 -30.16 -5.90
CA TRP A 184 1.28 -29.88 -7.32
C TRP A 184 -0.04 -29.87 -8.09
N PHE A 185 -0.43 -28.70 -8.58
CA PHE A 185 -1.59 -28.54 -9.46
C PHE A 185 -1.34 -29.06 -10.86
N ARG A 186 -2.41 -29.34 -11.57
CA ARG A 186 -2.38 -29.54 -13.03
C ARG A 186 -1.99 -28.25 -13.75
N ASP A 187 -1.47 -28.39 -14.95
CA ASP A 187 -1.08 -27.23 -15.75
C ASP A 187 -2.28 -26.37 -16.15
N SER A 188 -3.46 -26.97 -16.34
CA SER A 188 -4.72 -26.24 -16.55
C SER A 188 -5.04 -25.28 -15.41
N THR A 189 -4.93 -25.75 -14.16
CA THR A 189 -5.17 -24.92 -12.96
C THR A 189 -4.15 -23.80 -12.82
N LYS A 190 -2.87 -24.13 -13.07
CA LYS A 190 -1.81 -23.12 -13.08
C LYS A 190 -2.07 -22.03 -14.12
N GLN A 191 -2.52 -22.42 -15.33
CA GLN A 191 -2.88 -21.47 -16.38
C GLN A 191 -4.09 -20.60 -15.96
N THR A 192 -5.11 -21.19 -15.35
CA THR A 192 -6.27 -20.44 -14.84
C THR A 192 -5.85 -19.38 -13.83
N ILE A 193 -4.94 -19.71 -12.91
CA ILE A 193 -4.40 -18.75 -11.94
C ILE A 193 -3.58 -17.68 -12.67
N ASN A 194 -2.64 -18.08 -13.55
CA ASN A 194 -1.71 -17.16 -14.20
C ASN A 194 -2.39 -16.21 -15.22
N ASN A 195 -3.50 -16.63 -15.80
CA ASN A 195 -4.26 -15.80 -16.74
C ASN A 195 -5.07 -14.69 -16.05
N ARG A 196 -5.25 -14.78 -14.73
CA ARG A 196 -5.93 -13.73 -13.98
C ARG A 196 -4.94 -12.63 -13.61
N PRO A 197 -5.26 -11.34 -13.86
CA PRO A 197 -4.43 -10.22 -13.41
C PRO A 197 -4.21 -10.27 -11.89
N PHE A 198 -3.06 -9.80 -11.43
CA PHE A 198 -2.71 -9.73 -10.02
C PHE A 198 -2.90 -11.06 -9.28
N SER A 199 -2.50 -12.16 -9.89
CA SER A 199 -2.55 -13.48 -9.24
C SER A 199 -1.20 -14.17 -9.24
N VAL A 200 -0.95 -14.95 -8.18
CA VAL A 200 0.31 -15.66 -7.96
C VAL A 200 0.01 -17.04 -7.39
N LEU A 201 0.67 -18.05 -7.94
CA LEU A 201 0.74 -19.40 -7.37
C LEU A 201 2.02 -19.54 -6.54
N VAL A 202 1.87 -19.91 -5.27
CA VAL A 202 2.98 -20.11 -4.33
C VAL A 202 2.94 -21.55 -3.82
N ASN A 203 4.07 -22.22 -3.91
CA ASN A 203 4.24 -23.60 -3.41
C ASN A 203 5.35 -23.73 -2.35
N PHE A 204 5.87 -22.60 -1.88
CA PHE A 204 6.92 -22.54 -0.89
C PHE A 204 6.67 -21.43 0.12
N SER A 205 6.51 -21.79 1.39
CA SER A 205 6.14 -20.84 2.46
C SER A 205 7.14 -19.70 2.64
N GLY A 206 8.43 -19.95 2.44
CA GLY A 206 9.48 -18.94 2.57
C GLY A 206 9.39 -17.78 1.59
N ARG A 207 8.59 -17.90 0.51
CA ARG A 207 8.37 -16.83 -0.47
C ARG A 207 7.11 -16.04 -0.26
N ILE A 208 6.17 -16.56 0.53
CA ILE A 208 4.81 -16.02 0.60
C ILE A 208 4.77 -14.55 1.01
N VAL A 209 5.59 -14.13 1.96
CA VAL A 209 5.65 -12.73 2.42
C VAL A 209 6.17 -11.82 1.31
N SER A 210 7.20 -12.27 0.57
CA SER A 210 7.73 -11.55 -0.58
C SER A 210 6.69 -11.43 -1.72
N ASP A 211 5.96 -12.51 -1.99
CA ASP A 211 4.94 -12.52 -3.03
C ASP A 211 3.73 -11.65 -2.64
N ILE A 212 3.32 -11.66 -1.37
CA ILE A 212 2.31 -10.73 -0.83
C ILE A 212 2.79 -9.28 -0.99
N HIS A 213 4.02 -8.98 -0.57
CA HIS A 213 4.58 -7.64 -0.70
C HIS A 213 4.62 -7.18 -2.16
N SER A 214 5.13 -8.03 -3.06
CA SER A 214 5.19 -7.73 -4.49
C SER A 214 3.80 -7.47 -5.08
N LEU A 215 2.82 -8.30 -4.74
CA LEU A 215 1.45 -8.14 -5.20
C LEU A 215 0.82 -6.84 -4.67
N LEU A 216 0.98 -6.55 -3.38
CA LEU A 216 0.46 -5.34 -2.76
C LEU A 216 1.02 -4.05 -3.37
N THR A 217 2.31 -4.07 -3.78
CA THR A 217 2.95 -2.91 -4.41
C THR A 217 2.49 -2.70 -5.86
N THR A 218 2.02 -3.75 -6.53
CA THR A 218 1.51 -3.67 -7.91
C THR A 218 0.02 -3.30 -7.97
N LEU A 219 -0.74 -3.59 -6.92
CA LEU A 219 -2.14 -3.19 -6.84
C LEU A 219 -2.27 -1.65 -6.81
N PRO A 220 -3.28 -1.09 -7.50
CA PRO A 220 -3.54 0.34 -7.42
C PRO A 220 -3.78 0.78 -5.97
N PRO A 221 -3.45 2.05 -5.65
CA PRO A 221 -3.76 2.60 -4.35
C PRO A 221 -5.28 2.54 -4.11
N ARG A 222 -5.66 2.24 -2.88
CA ARG A 222 -7.07 2.21 -2.49
C ARG A 222 -7.65 3.61 -2.61
N ASN A 223 -8.64 3.80 -3.47
CA ASN A 223 -9.32 5.08 -3.60
C ASN A 223 -9.92 5.47 -2.24
N GLY A 224 -9.39 6.56 -1.70
CA GLY A 224 -9.57 7.18 -0.42
C GLY A 224 -10.71 6.72 0.50
N GLU A 225 -10.33 6.14 1.60
CA GLU A 225 -11.01 6.32 2.88
C GLU A 225 -10.38 7.46 3.67
#